data_6208069815763dbd7c048551ccb09942
#
_entry.id   6208069815763dbd7c048551ccb09942
#
_cell.length_a   1.000
_cell.length_b   1.000
_cell.length_c   1.000
_cell.angle_alpha   90.00
_cell.angle_beta   90.00
_cell.angle_gamma   90.00
#
_symmetry.space_group_name_H-M   'P 1'
#
loop_
_entity.id
_entity.type
_entity.pdbx_description
1 polymer ?
#
loop_
_entity_poly.entity_id
_entity_poly.type
_entity_poly.pdbx_seq_one_letter_code
_entity_poly.pdbx_strand_id
1 'polypeptide(L)'
;MAEALLHDGTTISILVSGDGRALLIPADLKPRSESEAQTMRDWGADPDLGPTLVSALSQSYRVVAADYEGHRMAHPAPDTLTPENVAADFLAIADAAHADTFGYYGYSWLALCGLQLAIRTNRLWALIMGGFPPLEGPYKSMLAVTRAAHSAAARSSEQSPAVNLPVEPGDWDAATIQTNEAQTRQFVTLYEALQDFGDSTVALARDLPRLAFAGSADQIVYGPRWGNVTVRIGEPLAAHERELIEAGWDVQVLPALDHLSAMHSDVVVPLLKAWLGKVGRDQVGREQ
;
A
#
# COMPACT_ATOMS: atom_id res chain seq x y z
N MET A 1 -23.53 -5.15 0.67
CA MET A 1 -22.05 -5.11 0.67
C MET A 1 -21.61 -6.56 0.55
N ALA A 2 -20.62 -6.85 -0.29
CA ALA A 2 -20.02 -8.18 -0.35
C ALA A 2 -19.03 -8.34 0.81
N GLU A 3 -18.70 -9.58 1.16
CA GLU A 3 -17.72 -9.90 2.20
C GLU A 3 -16.80 -11.00 1.68
N ALA A 4 -15.51 -10.92 2.00
CA ALA A 4 -14.54 -11.96 1.72
C ALA A 4 -14.08 -12.62 3.02
N LEU A 5 -13.96 -13.95 2.99
CA LEU A 5 -13.31 -14.74 4.03
C LEU A 5 -11.80 -14.73 3.79
N LEU A 6 -11.02 -14.24 4.74
CA LEU A 6 -9.58 -14.14 4.66
C LEU A 6 -8.89 -15.42 5.20
N HIS A 7 -7.58 -15.52 4.97
CA HIS A 7 -6.77 -16.70 5.33
C HIS A 7 -6.84 -17.08 6.81
N ASP A 8 -7.10 -16.13 7.70
CA ASP A 8 -7.18 -16.33 9.16
C ASP A 8 -8.61 -16.63 9.66
N GLY A 9 -9.58 -16.76 8.74
CA GLY A 9 -10.98 -17.03 9.04
C GLY A 9 -11.78 -15.78 9.42
N THR A 10 -11.20 -14.59 9.41
CA THR A 10 -11.93 -13.33 9.57
C THR A 10 -12.61 -12.91 8.26
N THR A 11 -13.62 -12.05 8.33
CA THR A 11 -14.30 -11.51 7.14
C THR A 11 -14.05 -10.02 7.00
N ILE A 12 -13.77 -9.58 5.75
CA ILE A 12 -13.62 -8.17 5.40
C ILE A 12 -14.77 -7.71 4.50
N SER A 13 -15.34 -6.54 4.79
CA SER A 13 -16.37 -5.92 3.96
C SER A 13 -15.76 -5.31 2.70
N ILE A 14 -16.49 -5.44 1.59
CA ILE A 14 -16.09 -4.97 0.27
C ILE A 14 -17.13 -3.98 -0.26
N LEU A 15 -16.67 -2.81 -0.68
CA LEU A 15 -17.45 -1.89 -1.50
C LEU A 15 -17.17 -2.14 -2.97
N VAL A 16 -18.22 -2.34 -3.77
CA VAL A 16 -18.11 -2.38 -5.23
C VAL A 16 -18.88 -1.18 -5.79
N SER A 17 -18.22 -0.37 -6.63
CA SER A 17 -18.78 0.86 -7.20
C SER A 17 -18.33 1.03 -8.64
N GLY A 18 -19.25 1.52 -9.52
CA GLY A 18 -18.99 1.72 -10.94
C GLY A 18 -19.10 0.44 -11.75
N ASP A 19 -18.81 0.56 -13.03
CA ASP A 19 -18.92 -0.50 -14.04
C ASP A 19 -17.61 -0.63 -14.83
N GLY A 20 -17.50 -1.68 -15.67
CA GLY A 20 -16.34 -1.95 -16.51
C GLY A 20 -15.33 -2.89 -15.87
N ARG A 21 -14.04 -2.71 -16.21
CA ARG A 21 -12.96 -3.59 -15.71
C ARG A 21 -12.76 -3.40 -14.21
N ALA A 22 -12.63 -4.50 -13.49
CA ALA A 22 -12.42 -4.46 -12.05
C ALA A 22 -11.05 -3.85 -11.69
N LEU A 23 -11.05 -2.95 -10.71
CA LEU A 23 -9.86 -2.35 -10.12
C LEU A 23 -9.93 -2.49 -8.60
N LEU A 24 -9.06 -3.30 -8.03
CA LEU A 24 -8.97 -3.53 -6.59
C LEU A 24 -8.10 -2.47 -5.94
N ILE A 25 -8.63 -1.84 -4.90
CA ILE A 25 -7.98 -0.76 -4.15
C ILE A 25 -8.12 -1.04 -2.66
N PRO A 26 -7.03 -1.39 -1.94
CA PRO A 26 -7.05 -1.42 -0.48
C PRO A 26 -7.05 0.01 0.07
N ALA A 27 -8.22 0.50 0.45
CA ALA A 27 -8.39 1.87 0.91
C ALA A 27 -9.32 1.96 2.12
N ASP A 28 -9.00 2.84 3.05
CA ASP A 28 -9.89 3.21 4.15
C ASP A 28 -11.05 4.06 3.62
N LEU A 29 -12.27 3.59 3.84
CA LEU A 29 -13.50 4.24 3.39
C LEU A 29 -14.33 4.81 4.54
N LYS A 30 -13.81 4.77 5.76
CA LYS A 30 -14.56 5.21 6.94
C LYS A 30 -14.77 6.73 6.90
N PRO A 31 -16.00 7.18 7.11
CA PRO A 31 -16.25 8.59 7.35
C PRO A 31 -15.49 9.04 8.61
N ARG A 32 -14.85 10.19 8.53
CA ARG A 32 -14.11 10.77 9.64
C ARG A 32 -14.88 11.94 10.24
N SER A 33 -14.76 12.13 11.54
CA SER A 33 -15.18 13.38 12.18
C SER A 33 -14.25 14.52 11.74
N GLU A 34 -14.73 15.78 11.82
CA GLU A 34 -13.90 16.94 11.47
C GLU A 34 -12.62 17.00 12.31
N SER A 35 -12.69 16.60 13.58
CA SER A 35 -11.52 16.55 14.47
C SER A 35 -10.47 15.54 14.01
N GLU A 36 -10.89 14.34 13.60
CA GLU A 36 -9.99 13.31 13.06
C GLU A 36 -9.39 13.77 11.73
N ALA A 37 -10.22 14.32 10.84
CA ALA A 37 -9.78 14.84 9.55
C ALA A 37 -8.75 15.97 9.73
N GLN A 38 -8.98 16.89 10.68
CA GLN A 38 -8.03 17.96 10.98
C GLN A 38 -6.71 17.41 11.52
N THR A 39 -6.74 16.45 12.43
CA THR A 39 -5.53 15.79 12.94
C THR A 39 -4.72 15.13 11.81
N MET A 40 -5.39 14.48 10.85
CA MET A 40 -4.73 13.91 9.69
C MET A 40 -4.08 14.97 8.79
N ARG A 41 -4.80 16.07 8.52
CA ARG A 41 -4.27 17.21 7.74
C ARG A 41 -3.07 17.84 8.43
N ASP A 42 -3.14 18.05 9.73
CA ASP A 42 -2.03 18.60 10.53
C ASP A 42 -0.79 17.70 10.47
N TRP A 43 -1.00 16.40 10.31
CA TRP A 43 0.08 15.42 10.13
C TRP A 43 0.54 15.27 8.66
N GLY A 44 -0.08 15.98 7.72
CA GLY A 44 0.24 15.94 6.31
C GLY A 44 -0.44 14.82 5.52
N ALA A 45 -1.43 14.13 6.10
CA ALA A 45 -2.18 13.08 5.42
C ALA A 45 -3.50 13.63 4.84
N ASP A 46 -3.98 12.98 3.78
CA ASP A 46 -5.28 13.28 3.15
C ASP A 46 -6.38 12.43 3.81
N PRO A 47 -7.29 13.03 4.61
CA PRO A 47 -8.36 12.30 5.29
C PRO A 47 -9.41 11.72 4.33
N ASP A 48 -9.53 12.26 3.13
CA ASP A 48 -10.54 11.92 2.15
C ASP A 48 -9.99 11.07 0.99
N LEU A 49 -8.75 10.58 1.08
CA LEU A 49 -8.08 9.82 0.03
C LEU A 49 -8.92 8.65 -0.48
N GLY A 50 -9.36 7.75 0.40
CA GLY A 50 -10.09 6.55 0.01
C GLY A 50 -11.42 6.85 -0.67
N PRO A 51 -12.34 7.62 -0.06
CA PRO A 51 -13.59 8.05 -0.71
C PRO A 51 -13.36 8.77 -2.05
N THR A 52 -12.34 9.63 -2.14
CA THR A 52 -12.02 10.37 -3.37
C THR A 52 -11.52 9.45 -4.47
N LEU A 53 -10.64 8.49 -4.16
CA LEU A 53 -10.19 7.45 -5.10
C LEU A 53 -11.37 6.65 -5.66
N VAL A 54 -12.23 6.13 -4.77
CA VAL A 54 -13.40 5.35 -5.20
C VAL A 54 -14.32 6.19 -6.08
N SER A 55 -14.69 7.38 -5.66
CA SER A 55 -15.58 8.28 -6.41
C SER A 55 -15.02 8.64 -7.78
N ALA A 56 -13.72 8.94 -7.87
CA ALA A 56 -13.09 9.37 -9.11
C ALA A 56 -12.87 8.22 -10.11
N LEU A 57 -12.50 7.02 -9.63
CA LEU A 57 -12.16 5.88 -10.47
C LEU A 57 -13.40 5.06 -10.86
N SER A 58 -14.46 5.05 -10.04
CA SER A 58 -15.73 4.37 -10.37
C SER A 58 -16.47 4.99 -11.55
N GLN A 59 -16.06 6.17 -12.02
CA GLN A 59 -16.57 6.76 -13.26
C GLN A 59 -16.16 5.98 -14.52
N SER A 60 -15.11 5.16 -14.46
CA SER A 60 -14.55 4.44 -15.61
C SER A 60 -14.21 2.98 -15.33
N TYR A 61 -14.19 2.59 -14.07
CA TYR A 61 -13.81 1.25 -13.64
C TYR A 61 -14.82 0.72 -12.61
N ARG A 62 -14.93 -0.59 -12.55
CA ARG A 62 -15.62 -1.27 -11.45
C ARG A 62 -14.65 -1.35 -10.28
N VAL A 63 -14.67 -0.36 -9.40
CA VAL A 63 -13.80 -0.30 -8.23
C VAL A 63 -14.25 -1.32 -7.19
N VAL A 64 -13.32 -2.14 -6.74
CA VAL A 64 -13.44 -3.09 -5.63
C VAL A 64 -12.59 -2.57 -4.49
N ALA A 65 -13.20 -1.95 -3.51
CA ALA A 65 -12.48 -1.32 -2.40
C ALA A 65 -12.70 -2.08 -1.09
N ALA A 66 -11.60 -2.32 -0.36
CA ALA A 66 -11.61 -2.96 0.96
C ALA A 66 -10.54 -2.32 1.85
N ASP A 67 -10.89 -1.95 3.07
CA ASP A 67 -9.95 -1.41 4.06
C ASP A 67 -9.09 -2.54 4.66
N TYR A 68 -8.14 -3.06 3.87
CA TYR A 68 -7.31 -4.19 4.30
C TYR A 68 -6.40 -3.83 5.47
N GLU A 69 -5.81 -2.63 5.47
CA GLU A 69 -4.95 -2.17 6.56
C GLU A 69 -5.75 -2.00 7.86
N GLY A 70 -6.86 -1.28 7.82
CA GLY A 70 -7.72 -1.12 8.99
C GLY A 70 -8.28 -2.46 9.49
N HIS A 71 -8.59 -3.41 8.58
CA HIS A 71 -8.97 -4.75 8.96
C HIS A 71 -7.84 -5.48 9.69
N ARG A 72 -6.60 -5.45 9.18
CA ARG A 72 -5.43 -6.06 9.85
C ARG A 72 -5.09 -5.38 11.18
N MET A 73 -5.38 -4.10 11.32
CA MET A 73 -5.23 -3.41 12.62
C MET A 73 -6.33 -3.82 13.62
N ALA A 74 -7.56 -4.07 13.16
CA ALA A 74 -8.66 -4.53 14.02
C ALA A 74 -8.58 -6.04 14.34
N HIS A 75 -8.13 -6.82 13.38
CA HIS A 75 -7.99 -8.28 13.42
C HIS A 75 -6.57 -8.68 13.01
N PRO A 76 -5.58 -8.50 13.89
CA PRO A 76 -4.19 -8.79 13.56
C PRO A 76 -3.95 -10.29 13.35
N ALA A 77 -3.07 -10.60 12.40
CA ALA A 77 -2.62 -11.96 12.06
C ALA A 77 -1.12 -12.11 12.39
N PRO A 78 -0.74 -12.12 13.70
CA PRO A 78 0.64 -11.90 14.16
C PRO A 78 1.65 -12.91 13.60
N ASP A 79 1.23 -14.17 13.38
CA ASP A 79 2.13 -15.24 12.93
C ASP A 79 1.83 -15.70 11.50
N THR A 80 0.82 -15.13 10.85
CA THR A 80 0.35 -15.62 9.54
C THR A 80 0.24 -14.53 8.47
N LEU A 81 0.58 -13.27 8.78
CA LEU A 81 0.65 -12.21 7.75
C LEU A 81 1.91 -12.40 6.90
N THR A 82 1.92 -13.42 6.05
CA THR A 82 2.99 -13.70 5.10
C THR A 82 2.66 -13.20 3.70
N PRO A 83 3.64 -13.04 2.80
CA PRO A 83 3.38 -12.65 1.41
C PRO A 83 2.38 -13.55 0.69
N GLU A 84 2.41 -14.86 0.97
CA GLU A 84 1.50 -15.87 0.42
C GLU A 84 0.07 -15.62 0.89
N ASN A 85 -0.11 -15.43 2.19
CA ASN A 85 -1.42 -15.24 2.81
C ASN A 85 -2.04 -13.89 2.42
N VAL A 86 -1.21 -12.83 2.34
CA VAL A 86 -1.67 -11.53 1.82
C VAL A 86 -2.14 -11.64 0.37
N ALA A 87 -1.41 -12.35 -0.48
CA ALA A 87 -1.84 -12.59 -1.86
C ALA A 87 -3.15 -13.41 -1.91
N ALA A 88 -3.29 -14.42 -1.07
CA ALA A 88 -4.52 -15.22 -0.95
C ALA A 88 -5.71 -14.35 -0.50
N ASP A 89 -5.51 -13.44 0.45
CA ASP A 89 -6.54 -12.51 0.91
C ASP A 89 -7.04 -11.58 -0.21
N PHE A 90 -6.13 -11.01 -1.01
CA PHE A 90 -6.54 -10.17 -2.15
C PHE A 90 -7.24 -10.96 -3.25
N LEU A 91 -6.87 -12.22 -3.46
CA LEU A 91 -7.59 -13.11 -4.37
C LEU A 91 -9.00 -13.43 -3.83
N ALA A 92 -9.14 -13.69 -2.53
CA ALA A 92 -10.45 -13.90 -1.90
C ALA A 92 -11.34 -12.66 -2.00
N ILE A 93 -10.78 -11.45 -1.84
CA ILE A 93 -11.50 -10.18 -2.05
C ILE A 93 -11.96 -10.06 -3.51
N ALA A 94 -11.10 -10.38 -4.48
CA ALA A 94 -11.45 -10.35 -5.89
C ALA A 94 -12.54 -11.38 -6.22
N ASP A 95 -12.47 -12.59 -5.67
CA ASP A 95 -13.47 -13.66 -5.87
C ASP A 95 -14.83 -13.26 -5.30
N ALA A 96 -14.87 -12.75 -4.08
CA ALA A 96 -16.11 -12.28 -3.43
C ALA A 96 -16.75 -11.10 -4.19
N ALA A 97 -15.95 -10.32 -4.90
CA ALA A 97 -16.41 -9.27 -5.79
C ALA A 97 -16.69 -9.77 -7.22
N HIS A 98 -16.60 -11.07 -7.53
CA HIS A 98 -16.72 -11.63 -8.88
C HIS A 98 -15.83 -10.94 -9.91
N ALA A 99 -14.56 -10.70 -9.56
CA ALA A 99 -13.55 -10.09 -10.38
C ALA A 99 -12.52 -11.13 -10.85
N ASP A 100 -12.84 -11.92 -11.88
CA ASP A 100 -11.97 -12.97 -12.44
C ASP A 100 -10.62 -12.40 -12.87
N THR A 101 -10.63 -11.22 -13.48
CA THR A 101 -9.43 -10.42 -13.77
C THR A 101 -9.61 -9.02 -13.20
N PHE A 102 -8.55 -8.46 -12.66
CA PHE A 102 -8.60 -7.13 -12.02
C PHE A 102 -7.28 -6.38 -12.14
N GLY A 103 -7.33 -5.06 -12.12
CA GLY A 103 -6.18 -4.21 -11.84
C GLY A 103 -5.98 -4.12 -10.33
N TYR A 104 -4.76 -3.83 -9.90
CA TYR A 104 -4.44 -3.58 -8.50
C TYR A 104 -3.71 -2.25 -8.35
N TYR A 105 -4.14 -1.42 -7.41
CA TYR A 105 -3.42 -0.26 -6.93
C TYR A 105 -3.18 -0.36 -5.43
N GLY A 106 -1.94 -0.23 -5.00
CA GLY A 106 -1.55 -0.13 -3.59
C GLY A 106 -0.50 0.94 -3.36
N TYR A 107 -0.44 1.48 -2.14
CA TYR A 107 0.55 2.46 -1.72
C TYR A 107 1.34 1.95 -0.51
N SER A 108 2.62 2.29 -0.41
CA SER A 108 3.50 1.87 0.67
C SER A 108 3.57 0.34 0.82
N TRP A 109 3.40 -0.21 2.02
CA TRP A 109 3.40 -1.66 2.22
C TRP A 109 2.29 -2.40 1.43
N LEU A 110 1.19 -1.71 1.11
CA LEU A 110 0.15 -2.26 0.23
C LEU A 110 0.59 -2.32 -1.23
N ALA A 111 1.55 -1.48 -1.67
CA ALA A 111 2.19 -1.62 -2.97
C ALA A 111 3.09 -2.86 -3.00
N LEU A 112 3.86 -3.11 -1.93
CA LEU A 112 4.61 -4.37 -1.76
C LEU A 112 3.67 -5.58 -1.83
N CYS A 113 2.50 -5.52 -1.19
CA CYS A 113 1.48 -6.57 -1.28
C CYS A 113 1.04 -6.80 -2.73
N GLY A 114 0.90 -5.74 -3.52
CA GLY A 114 0.59 -5.82 -4.96
C GLY A 114 1.67 -6.54 -5.76
N LEU A 115 2.96 -6.30 -5.47
CA LEU A 115 4.05 -7.05 -6.08
C LEU A 115 3.99 -8.54 -5.72
N GLN A 116 3.76 -8.85 -4.44
CA GLN A 116 3.64 -10.23 -3.97
C GLN A 116 2.41 -10.94 -4.56
N LEU A 117 1.32 -10.22 -4.80
CA LEU A 117 0.15 -10.72 -5.52
C LEU A 117 0.50 -11.00 -7.00
N ALA A 118 1.14 -10.06 -7.69
CA ALA A 118 1.49 -10.19 -9.11
C ALA A 118 2.42 -11.38 -9.41
N ILE A 119 3.27 -11.75 -8.47
CA ILE A 119 4.15 -12.93 -8.57
C ILE A 119 3.36 -14.25 -8.49
N ARG A 120 2.19 -14.23 -7.82
CA ARG A 120 1.42 -15.45 -7.48
C ARG A 120 0.15 -15.64 -8.28
N THR A 121 -0.19 -14.71 -9.18
CA THR A 121 -1.39 -14.80 -10.02
C THR A 121 -1.17 -14.23 -11.41
N ASN A 122 -1.88 -14.77 -12.38
CA ASN A 122 -1.99 -14.23 -13.74
C ASN A 122 -3.30 -13.45 -13.99
N ARG A 123 -4.05 -13.17 -12.91
CA ARG A 123 -5.35 -12.48 -12.99
C ARG A 123 -5.23 -10.96 -13.08
N LEU A 124 -4.03 -10.40 -12.92
CA LEU A 124 -3.83 -8.95 -13.00
C LEU A 124 -3.77 -8.48 -14.47
N TRP A 125 -4.60 -7.50 -14.80
CA TRP A 125 -4.51 -6.78 -16.07
C TRP A 125 -3.75 -5.44 -15.94
N ALA A 126 -3.48 -4.98 -14.73
CA ALA A 126 -2.63 -3.84 -14.40
C ALA A 126 -2.12 -3.95 -12.96
N LEU A 127 -0.89 -3.51 -12.72
CA LEU A 127 -0.30 -3.38 -11.39
C LEU A 127 0.18 -1.94 -11.20
N ILE A 128 -0.26 -1.28 -10.12
CA ILE A 128 0.18 0.07 -9.79
C ILE A 128 0.74 0.08 -8.37
N MET A 129 2.00 0.47 -8.23
CA MET A 129 2.73 0.54 -6.99
C MET A 129 3.13 1.99 -6.70
N GLY A 130 2.56 2.58 -5.64
CA GLY A 130 2.95 3.89 -5.14
C GLY A 130 3.74 3.79 -3.85
N GLY A 131 4.75 4.62 -3.68
CA GLY A 131 5.50 4.72 -2.41
C GLY A 131 6.24 3.46 -1.98
N PHE A 132 6.54 2.55 -2.91
CA PHE A 132 7.40 1.37 -2.70
C PHE A 132 8.08 0.98 -4.02
N PRO A 133 9.41 1.08 -4.13
CA PRO A 133 10.10 0.75 -5.37
C PRO A 133 10.07 -0.77 -5.61
N PRO A 134 9.76 -1.23 -6.84
CA PRO A 134 9.72 -2.66 -7.16
C PRO A 134 11.11 -3.30 -7.28
N LEU A 135 12.16 -2.49 -7.32
CA LEU A 135 13.57 -2.90 -7.32
C LEU A 135 14.30 -2.17 -6.20
N GLU A 136 15.17 -2.88 -5.48
CA GLU A 136 15.84 -2.41 -4.26
C GLU A 136 14.86 -1.86 -3.20
N GLY A 137 13.74 -2.57 -3.02
CA GLY A 137 12.76 -2.25 -2.01
C GLY A 137 13.36 -2.23 -0.60
N PRO A 138 12.82 -1.42 0.32
CA PRO A 138 13.39 -1.18 1.64
C PRO A 138 13.16 -2.33 2.64
N TYR A 139 13.27 -3.59 2.23
CA TYR A 139 12.93 -4.77 3.04
C TYR A 139 13.70 -4.84 4.36
N LYS A 140 15.02 -4.63 4.31
CA LYS A 140 15.89 -4.72 5.50
C LYS A 140 15.63 -3.59 6.50
N SER A 141 15.48 -2.36 5.99
CA SER A 141 15.17 -1.20 6.83
C SER A 141 13.78 -1.30 7.44
N MET A 142 12.78 -1.74 6.67
CA MET A 142 11.44 -1.98 7.19
C MET A 142 11.39 -3.13 8.20
N LEU A 143 12.16 -4.20 8.02
CA LEU A 143 12.28 -5.25 9.04
C LEU A 143 12.86 -4.69 10.35
N ALA A 144 13.87 -3.81 10.26
CA ALA A 144 14.45 -3.18 11.45
C ALA A 144 13.43 -2.29 12.17
N VAL A 145 12.68 -1.46 11.42
CA VAL A 145 11.62 -0.60 11.95
C VAL A 145 10.51 -1.42 12.62
N THR A 146 10.00 -2.46 11.94
CA THR A 146 8.91 -3.28 12.48
C THR A 146 9.33 -4.06 13.74
N ARG A 147 10.57 -4.56 13.80
CA ARG A 147 11.11 -5.19 15.01
C ARG A 147 11.25 -4.19 16.18
N ALA A 148 11.70 -2.97 15.90
CA ALA A 148 11.78 -1.91 16.91
C ALA A 148 10.38 -1.53 17.45
N ALA A 149 9.42 -1.35 16.53
CA ALA A 149 8.02 -1.08 16.87
C ALA A 149 7.42 -2.19 17.74
N HIS A 150 7.62 -3.46 17.36
CA HIS A 150 7.15 -4.61 18.13
C HIS A 150 7.78 -4.65 19.53
N SER A 151 9.10 -4.44 19.62
CA SER A 151 9.79 -4.37 20.89
C SER A 151 9.30 -3.21 21.78
N ALA A 152 8.91 -2.09 21.19
CA ALA A 152 8.32 -0.96 21.90
C ALA A 152 6.90 -1.28 22.40
N ALA A 153 6.06 -1.92 21.57
CA ALA A 153 4.71 -2.33 21.95
C ALA A 153 4.71 -3.35 23.12
N ALA A 154 5.60 -4.33 23.08
CA ALA A 154 5.76 -5.31 24.15
C ALA A 154 6.14 -4.67 25.50
N ARG A 155 6.98 -3.61 25.47
CA ARG A 155 7.34 -2.85 26.69
C ARG A 155 6.23 -1.93 27.17
N SER A 156 5.40 -1.40 26.26
CA SER A 156 4.34 -0.42 26.60
C SER A 156 3.16 -1.06 27.33
N SER A 157 2.98 -2.38 27.24
CA SER A 157 1.99 -3.13 28.04
C SER A 157 2.27 -3.05 29.54
N GLU A 158 3.47 -2.61 29.95
CA GLU A 158 3.92 -2.48 31.35
C GLU A 158 3.89 -1.02 31.87
N GLN A 159 3.61 0.01 31.08
CA GLN A 159 3.75 1.41 31.48
C GLN A 159 2.62 2.34 30.98
N SER A 160 2.31 3.31 31.83
CA SER A 160 1.31 4.40 31.86
C SER A 160 0.97 5.15 30.54
N PRO A 161 -0.17 5.92 30.54
CA PRO A 161 -0.77 6.52 29.36
C PRO A 161 0.14 7.54 28.68
N ALA A 162 0.09 7.53 27.35
CA ALA A 162 0.84 8.45 26.49
C ALA A 162 0.43 9.91 26.70
N VAL A 163 1.41 10.81 26.84
CA VAL A 163 1.20 12.25 26.83
C VAL A 163 1.05 12.68 25.35
N ASN A 164 -0.10 13.25 25.00
CA ASN A 164 -0.30 13.87 23.68
C ASN A 164 0.57 15.14 23.56
N LEU A 165 1.70 15.04 22.89
CA LEU A 165 2.50 16.19 22.47
C LEU A 165 2.05 16.61 21.06
N PRO A 166 2.13 17.91 20.71
CA PRO A 166 1.97 18.34 19.32
C PRO A 166 3.00 17.61 18.45
N VAL A 167 2.56 17.04 17.35
CA VAL A 167 3.41 16.28 16.42
C VAL A 167 3.60 17.12 15.17
N GLU A 168 4.85 17.37 14.79
CA GLU A 168 5.16 18.02 13.51
C GLU A 168 4.85 17.07 12.34
N PRO A 169 4.40 17.58 11.17
CA PRO A 169 4.16 16.76 10.00
C PRO A 169 5.40 15.94 9.62
N GLY A 170 5.23 14.63 9.45
CA GLY A 170 6.32 13.73 9.09
C GLY A 170 7.27 13.33 10.23
N ASP A 171 7.02 13.76 11.45
CA ASP A 171 7.74 13.28 12.64
C ASP A 171 7.16 11.93 13.11
N TRP A 172 7.62 10.87 12.49
CA TRP A 172 7.22 9.50 12.81
C TRP A 172 7.66 9.06 14.23
N ASP A 173 8.66 9.71 14.81
CA ASP A 173 9.15 9.39 16.15
C ASP A 173 8.23 9.94 17.24
N ALA A 174 7.61 11.10 17.01
CA ALA A 174 6.62 11.71 17.88
C ALA A 174 5.20 11.14 17.67
N ALA A 175 4.96 10.45 16.54
CA ALA A 175 3.66 9.87 16.24
C ALA A 175 3.24 8.86 17.33
N THR A 176 2.22 9.21 18.12
CA THR A 176 1.70 8.36 19.19
C THR A 176 0.74 7.32 18.61
N ILE A 177 1.26 6.45 17.75
CA ILE A 177 0.49 5.31 17.27
C ILE A 177 0.46 4.28 18.40
N GLN A 178 -0.69 4.19 19.09
CA GLN A 178 -0.91 3.14 20.07
C GLN A 178 -1.18 1.83 19.34
N THR A 179 -0.18 0.98 19.25
CA THR A 179 -0.30 -0.37 18.72
C THR A 179 -0.04 -1.39 19.82
N ASN A 180 -0.81 -2.47 19.78
CA ASN A 180 -0.55 -3.61 20.67
C ASN A 180 0.49 -4.57 20.05
N GLU A 181 0.90 -5.55 20.85
CA GLU A 181 1.91 -6.53 20.44
C GLU A 181 1.51 -7.34 19.20
N ALA A 182 0.25 -7.77 19.10
CA ALA A 182 -0.24 -8.55 17.96
C ALA A 182 -0.26 -7.71 16.66
N GLN A 183 -0.67 -6.44 16.74
CA GLN A 183 -0.67 -5.52 15.60
C GLN A 183 0.73 -5.25 15.05
N THR A 184 1.72 -5.16 15.91
CA THR A 184 3.10 -4.94 15.46
C THR A 184 3.77 -6.24 15.01
N ARG A 185 3.50 -7.37 15.66
CA ARG A 185 4.07 -8.67 15.33
C ARG A 185 3.74 -9.10 13.90
N GLN A 186 2.53 -8.85 13.40
CA GLN A 186 2.14 -9.23 12.04
C GLN A 186 3.06 -8.60 10.97
N PHE A 187 3.48 -7.35 11.13
CA PHE A 187 4.41 -6.70 10.20
C PHE A 187 5.83 -7.24 10.33
N VAL A 188 6.26 -7.65 11.53
CA VAL A 188 7.52 -8.37 11.68
C VAL A 188 7.47 -9.68 10.89
N THR A 189 6.38 -10.45 11.01
CA THR A 189 6.17 -11.70 10.26
C THR A 189 6.24 -11.48 8.75
N LEU A 190 5.58 -10.44 8.24
CA LEU A 190 5.62 -10.08 6.81
C LEU A 190 7.06 -9.82 6.33
N TYR A 191 7.80 -8.95 7.02
CA TYR A 191 9.15 -8.58 6.59
C TYR A 191 10.21 -9.63 6.93
N GLU A 192 10.00 -10.51 7.93
CA GLU A 192 10.83 -11.69 8.16
C GLU A 192 10.70 -12.68 7.00
N ALA A 193 9.48 -12.93 6.51
CA ALA A 193 9.25 -13.78 5.34
C ALA A 193 9.84 -13.20 4.03
N LEU A 194 10.13 -11.91 4.00
CA LEU A 194 10.74 -11.21 2.85
C LEU A 194 12.24 -10.94 3.04
N GLN A 195 12.86 -11.44 4.12
CA GLN A 195 14.26 -11.12 4.43
C GLN A 195 15.22 -11.53 3.31
N ASP A 196 14.97 -12.66 2.65
CA ASP A 196 15.77 -13.19 1.57
C ASP A 196 15.10 -13.02 0.19
N PHE A 197 14.07 -12.18 0.10
CA PHE A 197 13.40 -11.90 -1.15
C PHE A 197 14.28 -11.04 -2.06
N GLY A 198 14.63 -11.59 -3.24
CA GLY A 198 15.39 -10.89 -4.26
C GLY A 198 14.48 -10.28 -5.32
N ASP A 199 14.12 -9.00 -5.15
CA ASP A 199 13.24 -8.31 -6.09
C ASP A 199 13.83 -8.16 -7.49
N SER A 200 15.16 -8.10 -7.62
CA SER A 200 15.89 -8.10 -8.90
C SER A 200 15.70 -9.38 -9.73
N THR A 201 15.25 -10.47 -9.11
CA THR A 201 14.98 -11.74 -9.79
C THR A 201 13.51 -11.93 -10.15
N VAL A 202 12.65 -10.97 -9.81
CA VAL A 202 11.21 -11.04 -10.08
C VAL A 202 10.94 -10.92 -11.58
N ALA A 203 10.35 -11.97 -12.15
CA ALA A 203 9.89 -11.99 -13.53
C ALA A 203 8.35 -11.89 -13.56
N LEU A 204 7.83 -10.72 -13.85
CA LEU A 204 6.41 -10.53 -14.11
C LEU A 204 6.09 -10.80 -15.59
N ALA A 205 4.83 -11.13 -15.89
CA ALA A 205 4.38 -11.32 -17.26
C ALA A 205 4.70 -10.06 -18.11
N ARG A 206 5.25 -10.25 -19.29
CA ARG A 206 5.73 -9.14 -20.14
C ARG A 206 4.61 -8.22 -20.62
N ASP A 207 3.42 -8.75 -20.76
CA ASP A 207 2.21 -8.09 -21.21
C ASP A 207 1.40 -7.47 -20.05
N LEU A 208 1.82 -7.65 -18.79
CA LEU A 208 1.22 -6.98 -17.65
C LEU A 208 1.65 -5.50 -17.62
N PRO A 209 0.76 -4.54 -17.92
CA PRO A 209 1.02 -3.12 -17.70
C PRO A 209 1.30 -2.86 -16.22
N ARG A 210 2.36 -2.11 -15.94
CA ARG A 210 2.78 -1.85 -14.56
C ARG A 210 3.37 -0.46 -14.41
N LEU A 211 2.96 0.22 -13.34
CA LEU A 211 3.41 1.55 -12.98
C LEU A 211 4.03 1.51 -11.59
N ALA A 212 5.20 2.12 -11.44
CA ALA A 212 5.79 2.45 -10.14
C ALA A 212 5.93 3.96 -10.02
N PHE A 213 5.50 4.53 -8.88
CA PHE A 213 5.68 5.95 -8.62
C PHE A 213 6.02 6.23 -7.16
N ALA A 214 6.79 7.29 -6.92
CA ALA A 214 7.09 7.80 -5.58
C ALA A 214 7.47 9.28 -5.67
N GLY A 215 7.40 9.98 -4.55
CA GLY A 215 7.95 11.32 -4.44
C GLY A 215 9.48 11.32 -4.51
N SER A 216 10.09 12.35 -5.10
CA SER A 216 11.56 12.44 -5.14
C SER A 216 12.17 12.71 -3.76
N ALA A 217 11.40 13.25 -2.83
CA ALA A 217 11.78 13.45 -1.43
C ALA A 217 11.26 12.33 -0.51
N ASP A 218 10.74 11.23 -1.10
CA ASP A 218 10.16 10.13 -0.34
C ASP A 218 11.26 9.35 0.38
N GLN A 219 11.49 9.77 1.61
CA GLN A 219 12.27 9.06 2.62
C GLN A 219 11.64 9.25 4.00
N ILE A 220 11.64 8.21 4.81
CA ILE A 220 11.11 8.25 6.17
C ILE A 220 12.27 8.11 7.14
N VAL A 221 12.48 9.11 8.00
CA VAL A 221 13.50 9.08 9.04
C VAL A 221 12.81 8.64 10.34
N TYR A 222 13.13 7.46 10.78
CA TYR A 222 12.66 6.88 12.03
C TYR A 222 13.71 7.11 13.13
N GLY A 223 13.31 7.76 14.23
CA GLY A 223 14.16 8.05 15.37
C GLY A 223 14.43 6.84 16.29
N PRO A 224 14.94 7.10 17.50
CA PRO A 224 15.39 6.05 18.44
C PRO A 224 14.30 5.02 18.80
N ARG A 225 13.06 5.45 18.91
CA ARG A 225 11.90 4.58 19.20
C ARG A 225 11.71 3.49 18.14
N TRP A 226 12.07 3.79 16.89
CA TRP A 226 11.90 2.95 15.71
C TRP A 226 13.22 2.39 15.19
N GLY A 227 14.28 2.42 16.00
CA GLY A 227 15.57 1.82 15.68
C GLY A 227 16.57 2.73 14.95
N ASN A 228 16.36 4.04 14.87
CA ASN A 228 17.21 5.00 14.14
C ASN A 228 17.46 4.59 12.68
N VAL A 229 16.40 4.31 11.95
CA VAL A 229 16.46 3.81 10.57
C VAL A 229 15.94 4.85 9.61
N THR A 230 16.64 5.06 8.50
CA THR A 230 16.12 5.81 7.35
C THR A 230 15.65 4.84 6.28
N VAL A 231 14.37 4.92 5.94
CA VAL A 231 13.75 4.17 4.85
C VAL A 231 13.73 5.06 3.62
N ARG A 232 14.49 4.70 2.58
CA ARG A 232 14.57 5.43 1.31
C ARG A 232 13.67 4.76 0.29
N ILE A 233 12.86 5.56 -0.40
CA ILE A 233 11.86 5.11 -1.38
C ILE A 233 12.06 5.82 -2.72
N GLY A 234 12.10 7.14 -2.72
CA GLY A 234 12.25 7.94 -3.93
C GLY A 234 13.62 7.80 -4.59
N GLU A 235 14.68 7.73 -3.78
CA GLU A 235 16.06 7.58 -4.29
C GLU A 235 16.28 6.26 -5.05
N PRO A 236 15.92 5.06 -4.52
CA PRO A 236 16.03 3.81 -5.27
C PRO A 236 15.18 3.80 -6.54
N LEU A 237 13.95 4.31 -6.49
CA LEU A 237 13.09 4.39 -7.67
C LEU A 237 13.72 5.23 -8.79
N ALA A 238 14.28 6.39 -8.46
CA ALA A 238 14.96 7.27 -9.42
C ALA A 238 16.28 6.66 -9.94
N ALA A 239 17.05 6.02 -9.06
CA ALA A 239 18.32 5.41 -9.43
C ALA A 239 18.17 4.25 -10.42
N HIS A 240 17.08 3.48 -10.28
CA HIS A 240 16.81 2.30 -11.11
C HIS A 240 15.75 2.56 -12.19
N GLU A 241 15.37 3.82 -12.47
CA GLU A 241 14.33 4.17 -13.45
C GLU A 241 14.57 3.48 -14.80
N ARG A 242 15.79 3.56 -15.34
CA ARG A 242 16.12 2.97 -16.64
C ARG A 242 15.98 1.44 -16.64
N GLU A 243 16.45 0.78 -15.59
CA GLU A 243 16.38 -0.67 -15.44
C GLU A 243 14.92 -1.13 -15.32
N LEU A 244 14.10 -0.41 -14.58
CA LEU A 244 12.67 -0.65 -14.46
C LEU A 244 11.94 -0.48 -15.81
N ILE A 245 12.27 0.57 -16.58
CA ILE A 245 11.70 0.78 -17.92
C ILE A 245 12.09 -0.37 -18.84
N GLU A 246 13.36 -0.80 -18.85
CA GLU A 246 13.82 -1.95 -19.63
C GLU A 246 13.12 -3.26 -19.20
N ALA A 247 12.78 -3.37 -17.90
CA ALA A 247 11.96 -4.47 -17.37
C ALA A 247 10.45 -4.33 -17.65
N GLY A 248 10.01 -3.26 -18.31
CA GLY A 248 8.62 -3.03 -18.75
C GLY A 248 7.75 -2.30 -17.73
N TRP A 249 8.32 -1.56 -16.80
CA TRP A 249 7.59 -0.64 -15.94
C TRP A 249 7.44 0.75 -16.59
N ASP A 250 6.29 1.37 -16.44
CA ASP A 250 6.21 2.82 -16.46
C ASP A 250 6.68 3.34 -15.09
N VAL A 251 7.53 4.38 -15.07
CA VAL A 251 8.09 4.94 -13.83
C VAL A 251 7.76 6.42 -13.74
N GLN A 252 7.34 6.90 -12.56
CA GLN A 252 7.11 8.31 -12.32
C GLN A 252 7.71 8.73 -10.98
N VAL A 253 8.73 9.58 -11.02
CA VAL A 253 9.31 10.25 -9.85
C VAL A 253 8.67 11.64 -9.72
N LEU A 254 7.88 11.85 -8.66
CA LEU A 254 7.09 13.06 -8.44
C LEU A 254 7.97 14.13 -7.77
N PRO A 255 8.22 15.28 -8.40
CA PRO A 255 9.18 16.26 -7.89
C PRO A 255 8.78 16.82 -6.53
N ALA A 256 9.74 16.85 -5.60
CA ALA A 256 9.65 17.47 -4.26
C ALA A 256 8.55 16.93 -3.33
N LEU A 257 7.85 15.84 -3.70
CA LEU A 257 6.87 15.20 -2.83
C LEU A 257 7.56 14.16 -1.93
N ASP A 258 7.12 14.09 -0.70
CA ASP A 258 7.47 13.07 0.28
C ASP A 258 6.47 11.90 0.27
N HIS A 259 6.58 11.00 1.27
CA HIS A 259 5.75 9.80 1.36
C HIS A 259 4.25 10.09 1.50
N LEU A 260 3.89 11.10 2.28
CA LEU A 260 2.49 11.45 2.52
C LEU A 260 1.92 12.32 1.38
N SER A 261 2.63 13.35 0.97
CA SER A 261 2.17 14.26 -0.08
C SER A 261 2.04 13.59 -1.45
N ALA A 262 2.88 12.60 -1.77
CA ALA A 262 2.76 11.82 -3.00
C ALA A 262 1.51 10.91 -3.03
N MET A 263 0.88 10.66 -1.88
CA MET A 263 -0.33 9.87 -1.74
C MET A 263 -1.62 10.72 -1.76
N HIS A 264 -1.54 12.05 -1.68
CA HIS A 264 -2.71 12.91 -1.66
C HIS A 264 -3.60 12.71 -2.89
N SER A 265 -4.90 12.80 -2.71
CA SER A 265 -5.89 12.53 -3.77
C SER A 265 -5.77 13.47 -4.97
N ASP A 266 -5.37 14.72 -4.76
CA ASP A 266 -5.11 15.71 -5.84
C ASP A 266 -3.86 15.37 -6.67
N VAL A 267 -2.96 14.55 -6.16
CA VAL A 267 -1.78 14.03 -6.86
C VAL A 267 -2.10 12.68 -7.50
N VAL A 268 -2.59 11.73 -6.72
CA VAL A 268 -2.69 10.34 -7.14
C VAL A 268 -3.87 10.09 -8.09
N VAL A 269 -5.01 10.77 -7.92
CA VAL A 269 -6.18 10.56 -8.80
C VAL A 269 -5.90 10.96 -10.24
N PRO A 270 -5.34 12.15 -10.57
CA PRO A 270 -4.97 12.50 -11.94
C PRO A 270 -3.94 11.53 -12.53
N LEU A 271 -2.94 11.13 -11.75
CA LEU A 271 -1.91 10.18 -12.17
C LEU A 271 -2.52 8.83 -12.57
N LEU A 272 -3.35 8.25 -11.69
CA LEU A 272 -4.01 6.97 -11.96
C LEU A 272 -4.94 7.04 -13.16
N LYS A 273 -5.78 8.09 -13.27
CA LYS A 273 -6.70 8.27 -14.42
C LYS A 273 -5.95 8.40 -15.74
N ALA A 274 -4.86 9.16 -15.77
CA ALA A 274 -4.05 9.34 -16.97
C ALA A 274 -3.39 8.03 -17.41
N TRP A 275 -2.77 7.30 -16.49
CA TRP A 275 -2.07 6.06 -16.78
C TRP A 275 -3.03 4.93 -17.14
N LEU A 276 -4.06 4.69 -16.37
CA LEU A 276 -5.08 3.66 -16.63
C LEU A 276 -5.80 3.94 -17.96
N GLY A 277 -6.06 5.20 -18.29
CA GLY A 277 -6.65 5.59 -19.58
C GLY A 277 -5.72 5.31 -20.76
N LYS A 278 -4.39 5.39 -20.61
CA LYS A 278 -3.39 4.96 -21.60
C LYS A 278 -3.46 3.43 -21.79
N VAL A 279 -3.38 2.68 -20.69
CA VAL A 279 -3.43 1.20 -20.71
C VAL A 279 -4.69 0.69 -21.40
N GLY A 280 -5.86 1.29 -21.12
CA GLY A 280 -7.13 0.90 -21.76
C GLY A 280 -7.12 1.07 -23.27
N ARG A 281 -6.55 2.16 -23.80
CA ARG A 281 -6.44 2.39 -25.26
C ARG A 281 -5.49 1.42 -25.95
N ASP A 282 -4.36 1.13 -25.34
CA ASP A 282 -3.32 0.26 -25.90
C ASP A 282 -3.80 -1.20 -26.01
N GLN A 283 -4.69 -1.64 -25.12
CA GLN A 283 -5.28 -2.97 -25.15
C GLN A 283 -6.36 -3.10 -26.23
N VAL A 284 -7.21 -2.11 -26.40
CA VAL A 284 -8.22 -2.10 -27.50
C VAL A 284 -7.54 -2.11 -28.88
N GLY A 285 -6.40 -1.42 -29.03
CA GLY A 285 -5.64 -1.41 -30.28
C GLY A 285 -4.91 -2.72 -30.62
N ARG A 286 -4.77 -3.65 -29.67
CA ARG A 286 -4.15 -4.98 -29.88
C ARG A 286 -5.17 -6.07 -30.24
N GLU A 287 -6.45 -5.84 -29.97
CA GLU A 287 -7.54 -6.75 -30.29
C GLU A 287 -8.15 -6.51 -31.70
N GLN A 288 -7.72 -5.44 -32.38
CA GLN A 288 -8.06 -5.12 -33.79
C GLN A 288 -6.92 -5.51 -34.72
#